data_d3493d2a6b1253371a2da0317b798357
#
_entry.id   d3493d2a6b1253371a2da0317b798357
#
_cell.length_a   1.000
_cell.length_b   1.000
_cell.length_c   1.000
_cell.angle_alpha   90.00
_cell.angle_beta   90.00
_cell.angle_gamma   90.00
#
_symmetry.space_group_name_H-M   'P 1'
#
loop_
_entity.id
_entity.type
_entity.pdbx_description
1 polymer ?
#
loop_
_entity_poly.entity_id
_entity_poly.type
_entity_poly.pdbx_seq_one_letter_code
_entity_poly.pdbx_strand_id
1 'polypeptide(L)'
;LLKEKIPLKASVKIKDSIKKAAYFISKGDNEEDHLANHHAMACLAVWKAYKLLGDEALLNSYNKLWNGFLEYHIEEEGWSMEYDGIDPGYLSATVSFLGKIYQDNKDEKIKEVCLASIETCSYFSYPNGFYAGSLGSRNTLHFYPHGFEIFGESSLLSQEVADNMLLGLSEGKLVPPSIMSDRYVFYRIPEFLQSYKDFSTRSEKKNSLPFENQNLYKYFEKAKIWILSNQEKYCVVNAAKGGVVKVFNKHNNELSLNDCGIIGKLNSGKMITSQWIDEDYTISQDNNSCNIRGRLNLVPSNKYFNIPKQMLFRSFL
;
A
#
# COMPACT_ATOMS: atom_id res chain seq x y z
N LEU A 1 25.67 -10.43 12.89
CA LEU A 1 25.51 -10.53 14.38
C LEU A 1 24.88 -11.85 14.84
N LEU A 2 23.90 -12.43 14.11
CA LEU A 2 23.28 -13.70 14.51
C LEU A 2 24.05 -14.95 14.04
N LYS A 3 24.83 -14.87 12.94
CA LYS A 3 25.60 -16.00 12.42
C LYS A 3 26.56 -16.59 13.44
N GLU A 4 27.14 -15.78 14.31
CA GLU A 4 28.12 -16.19 15.30
C GLU A 4 27.51 -16.75 16.61
N LYS A 5 26.21 -16.49 16.83
CA LYS A 5 25.49 -16.85 18.06
C LYS A 5 24.56 -18.06 17.94
N ILE A 6 24.34 -18.54 16.70
CA ILE A 6 23.45 -19.68 16.48
C ILE A 6 24.25 -20.97 16.40
N PRO A 7 23.96 -22.01 17.21
CA PRO A 7 24.61 -23.30 17.10
C PRO A 7 24.52 -23.87 15.68
N LEU A 8 25.58 -24.47 15.18
CA LEU A 8 25.69 -25.00 13.81
C LEU A 8 24.48 -25.87 13.42
N LYS A 9 24.06 -26.78 14.31
CA LYS A 9 22.90 -27.67 14.08
C LYS A 9 21.58 -26.88 13.90
N ALA A 10 21.39 -25.77 14.63
CA ALA A 10 20.22 -24.91 14.49
C ALA A 10 20.31 -24.10 13.18
N SER A 11 21.49 -23.62 12.83
CA SER A 11 21.74 -22.89 11.57
C SER A 11 21.38 -23.74 10.35
N VAL A 12 21.74 -25.03 10.33
CA VAL A 12 21.41 -25.98 9.23
C VAL A 12 19.90 -26.13 9.12
N LYS A 13 19.18 -26.35 10.24
CA LYS A 13 17.72 -26.49 10.23
C LYS A 13 17.01 -25.22 9.75
N ILE A 14 17.50 -24.05 10.18
CA ILE A 14 16.95 -22.75 9.76
C ILE A 14 17.11 -22.58 8.24
N LYS A 15 18.30 -22.83 7.70
CA LYS A 15 18.56 -22.74 6.25
C LYS A 15 17.68 -23.70 5.45
N ASP A 16 17.51 -24.93 5.92
CA ASP A 16 16.64 -25.92 5.26
C ASP A 16 15.17 -25.45 5.27
N SER A 17 14.70 -24.91 6.39
CA SER A 17 13.35 -24.35 6.49
C SER A 17 13.14 -23.15 5.55
N ILE A 18 14.12 -22.23 5.48
CA ILE A 18 14.08 -21.08 4.57
C ILE A 18 14.08 -21.58 3.12
N LYS A 19 14.90 -22.57 2.79
CA LYS A 19 14.94 -23.17 1.45
C LYS A 19 13.58 -23.73 1.06
N LYS A 20 12.95 -24.53 1.92
CA LYS A 20 11.62 -25.11 1.69
C LYS A 20 10.55 -24.03 1.50
N ALA A 21 10.56 -23.00 2.35
CA ALA A 21 9.62 -21.89 2.25
C ALA A 21 9.80 -21.10 0.94
N ALA A 22 11.05 -20.81 0.55
CA ALA A 22 11.33 -20.09 -0.70
C ALA A 22 10.88 -20.89 -1.93
N TYR A 23 11.13 -22.20 -1.95
CA TYR A 23 10.63 -23.06 -3.03
C TYR A 23 9.10 -23.20 -3.05
N PHE A 24 8.45 -23.16 -1.90
CA PHE A 24 6.99 -23.11 -1.83
C PHE A 24 6.46 -21.81 -2.44
N ILE A 25 7.01 -20.66 -2.04
CA ILE A 25 6.65 -19.34 -2.60
C ILE A 25 6.92 -19.29 -4.11
N SER A 26 8.05 -19.86 -4.57
CA SER A 26 8.42 -19.89 -6.00
C SER A 26 7.46 -20.68 -6.89
N LYS A 27 6.68 -21.59 -6.30
CA LYS A 27 5.65 -22.37 -7.02
C LYS A 27 4.32 -21.65 -7.08
N GLY A 28 4.23 -20.47 -6.43
CA GLY A 28 3.02 -19.71 -6.28
C GLY A 28 2.21 -19.72 -7.57
N ASP A 29 1.04 -20.26 -7.47
CA ASP A 29 0.06 -20.27 -8.49
C ASP A 29 -0.71 -18.95 -8.48
N ASN A 30 -1.45 -18.72 -9.50
CA ASN A 30 -2.06 -17.46 -9.86
C ASN A 30 -3.30 -17.10 -9.01
N GLU A 31 -3.46 -17.66 -7.81
CA GLU A 31 -4.62 -17.39 -6.97
C GLU A 31 -4.68 -15.95 -6.41
N GLU A 32 -3.56 -15.22 -6.53
CA GLU A 32 -3.44 -13.85 -5.98
C GLU A 32 -3.14 -12.81 -7.07
N ASP A 33 -3.67 -12.99 -8.25
CA ASP A 33 -3.39 -12.19 -9.45
C ASP A 33 -3.61 -10.67 -9.29
N HIS A 34 -4.41 -10.27 -8.30
CA HIS A 34 -4.74 -8.85 -8.06
C HIS A 34 -4.09 -8.26 -6.81
N LEU A 35 -3.04 -8.88 -6.27
CA LEU A 35 -2.38 -8.48 -5.02
C LEU A 35 -0.90 -8.16 -5.24
N ALA A 36 -0.62 -7.02 -5.84
CA ALA A 36 0.75 -6.62 -6.19
C ALA A 36 1.69 -6.57 -4.98
N ASN A 37 1.19 -6.17 -3.80
CA ASN A 37 2.01 -6.20 -2.57
C ASN A 37 2.45 -7.62 -2.19
N HIS A 38 1.64 -8.65 -2.43
CA HIS A 38 2.00 -10.05 -2.20
C HIS A 38 3.09 -10.49 -3.18
N HIS A 39 2.99 -10.10 -4.46
CA HIS A 39 4.04 -10.36 -5.44
C HIS A 39 5.36 -9.67 -5.05
N ALA A 40 5.33 -8.40 -4.63
CA ALA A 40 6.52 -7.70 -4.15
C ALA A 40 7.12 -8.35 -2.91
N MET A 41 6.29 -8.82 -1.97
CA MET A 41 6.74 -9.55 -0.78
C MET A 41 7.35 -10.92 -1.15
N ALA A 42 6.76 -11.63 -2.12
CA ALA A 42 7.30 -12.88 -2.64
C ALA A 42 8.67 -12.67 -3.31
N CYS A 43 8.80 -11.62 -4.13
CA CYS A 43 10.10 -11.21 -4.71
C CYS A 43 11.15 -11.02 -3.61
N LEU A 44 10.83 -10.26 -2.56
CA LEU A 44 11.75 -10.01 -1.45
C LEU A 44 12.13 -11.32 -0.74
N ALA A 45 11.16 -12.17 -0.43
CA ALA A 45 11.41 -13.43 0.28
C ALA A 45 12.33 -14.35 -0.51
N VAL A 46 12.07 -14.53 -1.81
CA VAL A 46 12.89 -15.40 -2.68
C VAL A 46 14.26 -14.79 -2.93
N TRP A 47 14.35 -13.46 -3.14
CA TRP A 47 15.62 -12.74 -3.25
C TRP A 47 16.51 -12.94 -2.00
N LYS A 48 15.96 -12.72 -0.81
CA LYS A 48 16.72 -12.90 0.44
C LYS A 48 17.15 -14.36 0.66
N ALA A 49 16.32 -15.32 0.25
CA ALA A 49 16.68 -16.74 0.28
C ALA A 49 17.82 -17.05 -0.71
N TYR A 50 17.78 -16.53 -1.93
CA TYR A 50 18.87 -16.61 -2.90
C TYR A 50 20.18 -16.05 -2.31
N LYS A 51 20.15 -14.83 -1.78
CA LYS A 51 21.34 -14.21 -1.15
C LYS A 51 21.91 -15.00 0.01
N LEU A 52 21.07 -15.73 0.75
CA LEU A 52 21.49 -16.55 1.88
C LEU A 52 22.07 -17.90 1.45
N LEU A 53 21.48 -18.53 0.42
CA LEU A 53 21.73 -19.92 0.04
C LEU A 53 22.65 -20.06 -1.18
N GLY A 54 22.74 -19.05 -2.06
CA GLY A 54 23.47 -19.11 -3.33
C GLY A 54 22.86 -20.08 -4.35
N ASP A 55 21.55 -20.31 -4.27
CA ASP A 55 20.85 -21.29 -5.12
C ASP A 55 20.28 -20.58 -6.36
N GLU A 56 20.90 -20.81 -7.52
CA GLU A 56 20.54 -20.16 -8.80
C GLU A 56 19.09 -20.44 -9.24
N ALA A 57 18.48 -21.54 -8.83
CA ALA A 57 17.08 -21.79 -9.11
C ALA A 57 16.15 -20.77 -8.41
N LEU A 58 16.58 -20.25 -7.25
CA LEU A 58 15.86 -19.16 -6.57
C LEU A 58 16.04 -17.82 -7.27
N LEU A 59 17.20 -17.55 -7.89
CA LEU A 59 17.39 -16.37 -8.71
C LEU A 59 16.47 -16.40 -9.93
N ASN A 60 16.37 -17.53 -10.62
CA ASN A 60 15.44 -17.69 -11.74
C ASN A 60 13.98 -17.50 -11.30
N SER A 61 13.62 -18.01 -10.12
CA SER A 61 12.29 -17.83 -9.55
C SER A 61 12.01 -16.36 -9.20
N TYR A 62 13.00 -15.66 -8.63
CA TYR A 62 12.90 -14.21 -8.37
C TYR A 62 12.64 -13.43 -9.66
N ASN A 63 13.39 -13.70 -10.73
CA ASN A 63 13.21 -13.02 -12.02
C ASN A 63 11.79 -13.25 -12.59
N LYS A 64 11.26 -14.46 -12.45
CA LYS A 64 9.88 -14.76 -12.86
C LYS A 64 8.86 -13.97 -12.04
N LEU A 65 9.02 -13.95 -10.72
CA LEU A 65 8.12 -13.22 -9.80
C LEU A 65 8.19 -11.71 -10.05
N TRP A 66 9.38 -11.18 -10.30
CA TRP A 66 9.58 -9.77 -10.63
C TRP A 66 8.87 -9.37 -11.93
N ASN A 67 9.02 -10.17 -12.98
CA ASN A 67 8.29 -9.93 -14.23
C ASN A 67 6.77 -10.01 -14.03
N GLY A 68 6.29 -10.98 -13.24
CA GLY A 68 4.89 -11.08 -12.88
C GLY A 68 4.39 -9.85 -12.09
N PHE A 69 5.19 -9.30 -11.17
CA PHE A 69 4.84 -8.06 -10.47
C PHE A 69 4.65 -6.89 -11.45
N LEU A 70 5.54 -6.77 -12.46
CA LEU A 70 5.48 -5.67 -13.43
C LEU A 70 4.20 -5.68 -14.27
N GLU A 71 3.56 -6.83 -14.46
CA GLU A 71 2.27 -6.94 -15.15
C GLU A 71 1.12 -6.24 -14.39
N TYR A 72 1.27 -6.09 -13.06
CA TYR A 72 0.29 -5.40 -12.20
C TYR A 72 0.69 -3.98 -11.84
N HIS A 73 1.85 -3.51 -12.30
CA HIS A 73 2.30 -2.14 -12.07
C HIS A 73 1.82 -1.22 -13.19
N ILE A 74 1.13 -0.16 -12.81
CA ILE A 74 0.66 0.89 -13.73
C ILE A 74 1.76 1.95 -13.82
N GLU A 75 2.67 1.78 -14.75
CA GLU A 75 3.89 2.58 -14.86
C GLU A 75 3.59 4.07 -15.06
N GLU A 76 2.58 4.40 -15.88
CA GLU A 76 2.20 5.78 -16.21
C GLU A 76 1.71 6.59 -14.99
N GLU A 77 1.24 5.90 -13.96
CA GLU A 77 0.70 6.52 -12.76
C GLU A 77 1.44 6.15 -11.47
N GLY A 78 2.44 5.26 -11.54
CA GLY A 78 3.30 4.88 -10.44
C GLY A 78 2.58 4.12 -9.30
N TRP A 79 1.61 3.27 -9.61
CA TRP A 79 0.93 2.45 -8.61
C TRP A 79 0.74 1.01 -9.10
N SER A 80 0.40 0.13 -8.17
CA SER A 80 0.24 -1.29 -8.48
C SER A 80 -1.14 -1.77 -8.05
N MET A 81 -1.72 -2.70 -8.84
CA MET A 81 -3.06 -3.22 -8.64
C MET A 81 -3.19 -3.95 -7.31
N GLU A 82 -4.18 -3.53 -6.52
CA GLU A 82 -4.56 -4.17 -5.26
C GLU A 82 -6.05 -4.47 -5.27
N TYR A 83 -6.41 -5.73 -5.43
CA TYR A 83 -7.76 -6.17 -5.74
C TYR A 83 -8.21 -5.55 -7.07
N ASP A 84 -9.18 -4.66 -7.09
CA ASP A 84 -9.70 -4.06 -8.32
C ASP A 84 -9.29 -2.58 -8.49
N GLY A 85 -8.27 -2.11 -7.77
CA GLY A 85 -7.85 -0.71 -7.83
C GLY A 85 -6.59 -0.39 -7.06
N ILE A 86 -6.35 0.90 -6.83
CA ILE A 86 -5.23 1.36 -6.02
C ILE A 86 -5.56 1.25 -4.52
N ASP A 87 -4.63 0.72 -3.72
CA ASP A 87 -4.62 0.88 -2.27
C ASP A 87 -3.29 1.49 -1.81
N PRO A 88 -3.27 2.79 -1.45
CA PRO A 88 -2.03 3.47 -1.09
C PRO A 88 -1.34 2.88 0.15
N GLY A 89 -2.08 2.28 1.08
CA GLY A 89 -1.49 1.60 2.22
C GLY A 89 -0.64 0.41 1.79
N TYR A 90 -1.15 -0.45 0.93
CA TYR A 90 -0.39 -1.55 0.36
C TYR A 90 0.67 -1.08 -0.63
N LEU A 91 0.46 0.04 -1.34
CA LEU A 91 1.50 0.61 -2.20
C LEU A 91 2.73 1.02 -1.38
N SER A 92 2.55 1.56 -0.17
CA SER A 92 3.67 1.85 0.73
C SER A 92 4.42 0.58 1.15
N ALA A 93 3.72 -0.55 1.31
CA ALA A 93 4.34 -1.85 1.57
C ALA A 93 5.15 -2.35 0.37
N THR A 94 4.60 -2.20 -0.84
CA THR A 94 5.30 -2.52 -2.10
C THR A 94 6.61 -1.74 -2.20
N VAL A 95 6.60 -0.43 -1.97
CA VAL A 95 7.80 0.42 -1.93
C VAL A 95 8.82 -0.12 -0.91
N SER A 96 8.37 -0.52 0.28
CA SER A 96 9.25 -1.06 1.31
C SER A 96 9.86 -2.41 0.91
N PHE A 97 9.07 -3.32 0.34
CA PHE A 97 9.58 -4.64 -0.05
C PHE A 97 10.56 -4.55 -1.22
N LEU A 98 10.24 -3.78 -2.25
CA LEU A 98 11.11 -3.57 -3.40
C LEU A 98 12.36 -2.76 -3.02
N GLY A 99 12.22 -1.74 -2.17
CA GLY A 99 13.35 -0.96 -1.65
C GLY A 99 14.39 -1.83 -0.94
N LYS A 100 13.97 -2.85 -0.18
CA LYS A 100 14.88 -3.82 0.46
C LYS A 100 15.62 -4.71 -0.53
N ILE A 101 15.06 -4.95 -1.71
CA ILE A 101 15.76 -5.63 -2.81
C ILE A 101 16.77 -4.67 -3.44
N TYR A 102 16.35 -3.43 -3.70
CA TYR A 102 17.22 -2.38 -4.24
C TYR A 102 18.43 -2.11 -3.34
N GLN A 103 18.30 -2.14 -2.03
CA GLN A 103 19.45 -2.02 -1.12
C GLN A 103 20.55 -3.05 -1.42
N ASP A 104 20.16 -4.25 -1.82
CA ASP A 104 21.10 -5.35 -2.08
C ASP A 104 21.70 -5.34 -3.51
N ASN A 105 20.91 -5.00 -4.53
CA ASN A 105 21.28 -5.19 -5.94
C ASN A 105 21.46 -3.91 -6.75
N LYS A 106 20.94 -2.78 -6.25
CA LYS A 106 20.97 -1.48 -6.93
C LYS A 106 20.37 -1.50 -8.33
N ASP A 107 19.33 -2.29 -8.54
CA ASP A 107 18.62 -2.38 -9.81
C ASP A 107 17.86 -1.07 -10.08
N GLU A 108 18.20 -0.38 -11.16
CA GLU A 108 17.62 0.93 -11.50
C GLU A 108 16.13 0.82 -11.86
N LYS A 109 15.66 -0.31 -12.42
CA LYS A 109 14.22 -0.48 -12.70
C LYS A 109 13.40 -0.57 -11.41
N ILE A 110 13.93 -1.24 -10.39
CA ILE A 110 13.29 -1.27 -9.06
C ILE A 110 13.24 0.15 -8.47
N LYS A 111 14.31 0.92 -8.61
CA LYS A 111 14.37 2.30 -8.13
C LYS A 111 13.34 3.19 -8.84
N GLU A 112 13.24 3.09 -10.17
CA GLU A 112 12.24 3.83 -10.96
C GLU A 112 10.82 3.53 -10.47
N VAL A 113 10.45 2.25 -10.34
CA VAL A 113 9.16 1.80 -9.82
C VAL A 113 8.91 2.36 -8.42
N CYS A 114 9.89 2.28 -7.53
CA CYS A 114 9.74 2.78 -6.17
C CYS A 114 9.57 4.30 -6.12
N LEU A 115 10.35 5.07 -6.88
CA LEU A 115 10.26 6.53 -6.89
C LEU A 115 8.93 7.01 -7.47
N ALA A 116 8.43 6.39 -8.55
CA ALA A 116 7.10 6.65 -9.08
C ALA A 116 5.99 6.33 -8.05
N SER A 117 6.15 5.19 -7.35
CA SER A 117 5.19 4.80 -6.30
C SER A 117 5.24 5.74 -5.08
N ILE A 118 6.41 6.27 -4.71
CA ILE A 118 6.56 7.28 -3.66
C ILE A 118 5.84 8.58 -4.07
N GLU A 119 5.99 9.00 -5.33
CA GLU A 119 5.25 10.15 -5.84
C GLU A 119 3.75 9.93 -5.68
N THR A 120 3.23 8.79 -6.11
CA THR A 120 1.81 8.47 -5.95
C THR A 120 1.39 8.40 -4.48
N CYS A 121 2.17 7.80 -3.60
CA CYS A 121 1.92 7.77 -2.16
C CYS A 121 1.81 9.18 -1.55
N SER A 122 2.57 10.16 -2.07
CA SER A 122 2.57 11.52 -1.54
C SER A 122 1.21 12.21 -1.62
N TYR A 123 0.39 11.88 -2.62
CA TYR A 123 -0.96 12.41 -2.76
C TYR A 123 -1.94 11.91 -1.69
N PHE A 124 -1.60 10.82 -1.01
CA PHE A 124 -2.41 10.22 0.06
C PHE A 124 -1.82 10.44 1.45
N SER A 125 -0.76 11.24 1.54
CA SER A 125 -0.17 11.75 2.76
C SER A 125 -0.88 13.05 3.12
N TYR A 126 -1.84 12.98 4.04
CA TYR A 126 -2.78 14.08 4.26
C TYR A 126 -2.27 15.15 5.23
N PRO A 127 -2.85 16.39 5.17
CA PRO A 127 -2.43 17.51 6.04
C PRO A 127 -2.48 17.22 7.53
N ASN A 128 -3.38 16.33 7.96
CA ASN A 128 -3.58 15.99 9.37
C ASN A 128 -2.76 14.78 9.85
N GLY A 129 -1.78 14.32 9.07
CA GLY A 129 -0.96 13.17 9.39
C GLY A 129 -1.63 11.80 9.18
N PHE A 130 -2.88 11.75 8.73
CA PHE A 130 -3.49 10.50 8.25
C PHE A 130 -2.91 10.07 6.92
N TYR A 131 -3.05 8.78 6.61
CA TYR A 131 -2.66 8.21 5.33
C TYR A 131 -3.76 7.33 4.74
N ALA A 132 -4.00 7.47 3.44
CA ALA A 132 -4.91 6.66 2.63
C ALA A 132 -6.32 6.44 3.23
N GLY A 133 -6.54 5.34 3.89
CA GLY A 133 -7.83 4.97 4.50
C GLY A 133 -8.88 4.56 3.47
N SER A 134 -10.11 5.05 3.66
CA SER A 134 -11.29 4.65 2.87
C SER A 134 -11.24 4.98 1.38
N LEU A 135 -10.27 5.76 0.93
CA LEU A 135 -10.05 6.04 -0.49
C LEU A 135 -9.48 4.87 -1.26
N GLY A 136 -8.69 4.01 -0.62
CA GLY A 136 -8.11 2.82 -1.26
C GLY A 136 -9.14 1.72 -1.51
N SER A 137 -8.78 0.76 -2.37
CA SER A 137 -9.62 -0.40 -2.68
C SER A 137 -9.93 -1.24 -1.44
N ARG A 138 -9.00 -1.34 -0.48
CA ARG A 138 -9.11 -2.13 0.75
C ARG A 138 -9.23 -1.33 2.05
N ASN A 139 -9.25 -0.01 1.99
CA ASN A 139 -9.28 0.87 3.16
C ASN A 139 -8.09 0.66 4.12
N THR A 140 -6.91 0.35 3.60
CA THR A 140 -5.73 0.05 4.41
C THR A 140 -5.24 1.30 5.13
N LEU A 141 -5.11 1.22 6.46
CA LEU A 141 -4.64 2.30 7.34
C LEU A 141 -3.16 2.20 7.68
N HIS A 142 -2.48 1.16 7.20
CA HIS A 142 -1.07 0.95 7.50
C HIS A 142 -0.20 1.72 6.52
N PHE A 143 0.83 2.37 7.06
CA PHE A 143 1.93 2.95 6.30
C PHE A 143 3.21 2.19 6.60
N TYR A 144 3.99 1.83 5.57
CA TYR A 144 5.25 1.09 5.68
C TYR A 144 6.41 2.04 5.44
N PRO A 145 7.11 2.52 6.50
CA PRO A 145 8.04 3.64 6.39
C PRO A 145 9.40 3.30 5.79
N HIS A 146 9.87 2.05 5.89
CA HIS A 146 11.26 1.71 5.59
C HIS A 146 11.67 2.02 4.14
N GLY A 147 10.79 1.75 3.16
CA GLY A 147 11.08 2.09 1.76
C GLY A 147 11.32 3.58 1.55
N PHE A 148 10.61 4.42 2.28
CA PHE A 148 10.77 5.88 2.20
C PHE A 148 12.10 6.35 2.80
N GLU A 149 12.61 5.70 3.83
CA GLU A 149 13.95 5.97 4.35
C GLU A 149 15.04 5.49 3.39
N ILE A 150 14.87 4.32 2.75
CA ILE A 150 15.83 3.80 1.76
C ILE A 150 16.04 4.79 0.61
N PHE A 151 14.97 5.44 0.15
CA PHE A 151 15.02 6.39 -0.96
C PHE A 151 15.18 7.85 -0.50
N GLY A 152 15.30 8.12 0.79
CA GLY A 152 15.39 9.46 1.35
C GLY A 152 16.60 10.26 0.83
N GLU A 153 17.76 9.64 0.60
CA GLU A 153 18.91 10.32 0.02
C GLU A 153 18.75 10.68 -1.46
N SER A 154 17.93 9.92 -2.19
CA SER A 154 17.71 10.11 -3.63
C SER A 154 16.45 10.90 -3.96
N SER A 155 15.57 11.13 -2.99
CA SER A 155 14.29 11.81 -3.18
C SER A 155 13.88 12.63 -1.96
N LEU A 156 13.85 13.96 -2.12
CA LEU A 156 13.34 14.86 -1.10
C LEU A 156 11.87 14.59 -0.78
N LEU A 157 11.08 14.25 -1.78
CA LEU A 157 9.67 13.89 -1.59
C LEU A 157 9.52 12.66 -0.67
N SER A 158 10.44 11.70 -0.78
CA SER A 158 10.46 10.53 0.11
C SER A 158 10.66 10.92 1.56
N GLN A 159 11.56 11.88 1.83
CA GLN A 159 11.80 12.42 3.18
C GLN A 159 10.54 13.13 3.72
N GLU A 160 9.92 13.98 2.92
CA GLU A 160 8.73 14.73 3.35
C GLU A 160 7.53 13.79 3.66
N VAL A 161 7.33 12.74 2.84
CA VAL A 161 6.29 11.73 3.14
C VAL A 161 6.63 10.99 4.43
N ALA A 162 7.88 10.55 4.60
CA ALA A 162 8.32 9.86 5.82
C ALA A 162 8.10 10.73 7.07
N ASP A 163 8.48 12.00 7.01
CA ASP A 163 8.35 12.94 8.14
C ASP A 163 6.89 13.25 8.46
N ASN A 164 6.03 13.47 7.46
CA ASN A 164 4.60 13.67 7.69
C ASN A 164 3.95 12.42 8.31
N MET A 165 4.35 11.22 7.89
CA MET A 165 3.84 9.97 8.47
C MET A 165 4.39 9.73 9.88
N LEU A 166 5.63 10.09 10.15
CA LEU A 166 6.20 10.01 11.50
C LEU A 166 5.49 10.97 12.47
N LEU A 167 5.19 12.19 12.01
CA LEU A 167 4.36 13.14 12.76
C LEU A 167 2.97 12.53 13.03
N GLY A 168 2.30 12.01 12.00
CA GLY A 168 1.00 11.36 12.16
C GLY A 168 1.03 10.17 13.13
N LEU A 169 2.10 9.38 13.13
CA LEU A 169 2.27 8.29 14.09
C LEU A 169 2.42 8.83 15.52
N SER A 170 3.22 9.88 15.72
CA SER A 170 3.43 10.51 17.04
C SER A 170 2.17 11.13 17.62
N GLU A 171 1.27 11.61 16.76
CA GLU A 171 -0.02 12.20 17.13
C GLU A 171 -1.17 11.17 17.23
N GLY A 172 -0.87 9.88 17.05
CA GLY A 172 -1.87 8.81 17.10
C GLY A 172 -2.84 8.78 15.92
N LYS A 173 -2.46 9.37 14.79
CA LYS A 173 -3.25 9.39 13.54
C LYS A 173 -3.03 8.13 12.69
N LEU A 174 -1.93 7.44 12.87
CA LEU A 174 -1.62 6.15 12.24
C LEU A 174 -1.71 5.01 13.24
N VAL A 175 -1.83 3.80 12.73
CA VAL A 175 -1.92 2.59 13.56
C VAL A 175 -0.56 2.29 14.21
N PRO A 176 -0.39 2.50 15.52
CA PRO A 176 0.86 2.21 16.21
C PRO A 176 0.99 0.70 16.50
N PRO A 177 2.22 0.18 16.72
CA PRO A 177 2.44 -1.23 17.04
C PRO A 177 1.64 -1.74 18.26
N SER A 178 1.36 -0.88 19.22
CA SER A 178 0.70 -1.22 20.48
C SER A 178 -0.76 -1.67 20.34
N ILE A 179 -1.44 -1.32 19.25
CA ILE A 179 -2.83 -1.69 18.97
C ILE A 179 -2.97 -2.71 17.84
N MET A 180 -1.85 -3.17 17.27
CA MET A 180 -1.87 -4.16 16.21
C MET A 180 -2.16 -5.55 16.77
N SER A 181 -2.85 -6.39 16.00
CA SER A 181 -2.94 -7.81 16.32
C SER A 181 -1.57 -8.49 16.16
N ASP A 182 -1.36 -9.61 16.88
CA ASP A 182 -0.10 -10.37 16.87
C ASP A 182 0.41 -10.66 15.46
N ARG A 183 -0.49 -10.98 14.52
CA ARG A 183 -0.14 -11.21 13.13
C ARG A 183 0.56 -9.99 12.50
N TYR A 184 0.06 -8.79 12.72
CA TYR A 184 0.65 -7.57 12.16
C TYR A 184 1.91 -7.14 12.87
N VAL A 185 2.06 -7.44 14.14
CA VAL A 185 3.28 -7.16 14.93
C VAL A 185 4.52 -7.77 14.25
N PHE A 186 4.43 -9.01 13.76
CA PHE A 186 5.54 -9.67 13.06
C PHE A 186 6.02 -8.94 11.79
N TYR A 187 5.12 -8.27 11.10
CA TYR A 187 5.47 -7.50 9.89
C TYR A 187 5.89 -6.08 10.21
N ARG A 188 5.24 -5.48 11.20
CA ARG A 188 5.35 -4.04 11.45
C ARG A 188 6.50 -3.67 12.37
N ILE A 189 6.82 -4.46 13.39
CA ILE A 189 7.96 -4.18 14.26
C ILE A 189 9.29 -4.20 13.48
N PRO A 190 9.61 -5.23 12.67
CA PRO A 190 10.81 -5.20 11.84
C PRO A 190 10.85 -4.00 10.88
N GLU A 191 9.71 -3.60 10.34
CA GLU A 191 9.56 -2.45 9.45
C GLU A 191 9.99 -1.15 10.15
N PHE A 192 9.46 -0.87 11.33
CA PHE A 192 9.83 0.30 12.11
C PHE A 192 11.30 0.27 12.57
N LEU A 193 11.80 -0.90 12.99
CA LEU A 193 13.21 -1.04 13.41
C LEU A 193 14.17 -0.84 12.23
N GLN A 194 13.84 -1.32 11.05
CA GLN A 194 14.64 -1.11 9.85
C GLN A 194 14.58 0.35 9.39
N SER A 195 13.41 0.97 9.46
CA SER A 195 13.24 2.41 9.19
C SER A 195 14.09 3.27 10.13
N TYR A 196 14.09 2.96 11.43
CA TYR A 196 14.92 3.65 12.40
C TYR A 196 16.42 3.44 12.13
N LYS A 197 16.84 2.22 11.79
CA LYS A 197 18.24 1.90 11.50
C LYS A 197 18.76 2.62 10.27
N ASP A 198 17.94 2.67 9.22
CA ASP A 198 18.29 3.22 7.92
C ASP A 198 17.72 4.64 7.75
N PHE A 199 17.46 5.33 8.87
CA PHE A 199 16.95 6.70 8.89
C PHE A 199 17.87 7.62 8.06
N SER A 200 17.31 8.17 6.99
CA SER A 200 18.05 9.01 6.06
C SER A 200 18.31 10.41 6.66
N THR A 201 19.50 10.96 6.43
CA THR A 201 19.80 12.34 6.81
C THR A 201 18.87 13.29 6.08
N ARG A 202 18.14 14.11 6.83
CA ARG A 202 17.22 15.08 6.22
C ARG A 202 17.96 16.21 5.56
N SER A 203 17.52 16.55 4.36
CA SER A 203 18.05 17.68 3.61
C SER A 203 17.55 19.00 4.21
N GLU A 204 18.39 20.06 4.16
CA GLU A 204 17.91 21.42 4.44
C GLU A 204 16.94 21.91 3.36
N LYS A 205 17.08 21.41 2.14
CA LYS A 205 16.11 21.65 1.06
C LYS A 205 14.89 20.79 1.31
N LYS A 206 13.72 21.39 1.18
CA LYS A 206 12.43 20.68 1.30
C LYS A 206 11.76 20.58 -0.06
N ASN A 207 10.98 19.53 -0.24
CA ASN A 207 10.00 19.43 -1.32
C ASN A 207 8.61 19.61 -0.70
N SER A 208 7.71 20.24 -1.44
CA SER A 208 6.34 20.40 -0.97
C SER A 208 5.54 19.12 -1.19
N LEU A 209 4.81 18.70 -0.18
CA LEU A 209 3.79 17.66 -0.34
C LEU A 209 2.63 18.19 -1.20
N PRO A 210 1.92 17.32 -1.94
CA PRO A 210 0.83 17.75 -2.82
C PRO A 210 -0.21 18.63 -2.15
N PHE A 211 -0.53 18.39 -0.87
CA PHE A 211 -1.49 19.21 -0.14
C PHE A 211 -0.98 20.62 0.18
N GLU A 212 0.32 20.86 0.17
CA GLU A 212 0.91 22.20 0.41
C GLU A 212 0.83 23.08 -0.84
N ASN A 213 0.64 22.49 -2.01
CA ASN A 213 0.52 23.23 -3.26
C ASN A 213 -0.76 24.07 -3.25
N GLN A 214 -0.67 25.32 -3.70
CA GLN A 214 -1.79 26.26 -3.73
C GLN A 214 -2.59 26.21 -5.04
N ASN A 215 -2.12 25.49 -6.04
CA ASN A 215 -2.78 25.33 -7.32
C ASN A 215 -2.39 23.99 -7.95
N LEU A 216 -2.90 22.90 -7.37
CA LEU A 216 -2.69 21.55 -7.87
C LEU A 216 -4.00 20.99 -8.40
N TYR A 217 -3.94 20.47 -9.60
CA TYR A 217 -4.92 19.57 -10.17
C TYR A 217 -4.21 18.32 -10.67
N LYS A 218 -4.67 17.15 -10.25
CA LYS A 218 -4.17 15.85 -10.73
C LYS A 218 -5.34 14.89 -10.91
N TYR A 219 -5.38 14.25 -12.04
CA TYR A 219 -6.28 13.14 -12.29
C TYR A 219 -5.48 11.90 -12.68
N PHE A 220 -5.64 10.85 -11.90
CA PHE A 220 -5.13 9.52 -12.19
C PHE A 220 -6.18 8.80 -13.02
N GLU A 221 -5.95 8.69 -14.32
CA GLU A 221 -6.95 8.19 -15.29
C GLU A 221 -7.24 6.70 -15.08
N LYS A 222 -6.21 5.90 -14.82
CA LYS A 222 -6.35 4.46 -14.57
C LYS A 222 -6.95 4.18 -13.19
N ALA A 223 -6.49 4.88 -12.17
CA ALA A 223 -7.04 4.78 -10.82
C ALA A 223 -8.39 5.48 -10.67
N LYS A 224 -8.78 6.34 -11.61
CA LYS A 224 -9.98 7.22 -11.55
C LYS A 224 -10.01 8.03 -10.24
N ILE A 225 -8.85 8.54 -9.82
CA ILE A 225 -8.72 9.39 -8.64
C ILE A 225 -8.48 10.82 -9.06
N TRP A 226 -9.31 11.71 -8.54
CA TRP A 226 -9.24 13.14 -8.76
C TRP A 226 -8.73 13.84 -7.51
N ILE A 227 -7.77 14.76 -7.66
CA ILE A 227 -7.11 15.48 -6.57
C ILE A 227 -7.04 16.96 -6.92
N LEU A 228 -7.43 17.77 -5.95
CA LEU A 228 -7.34 19.23 -6.01
C LEU A 228 -6.69 19.76 -4.74
N SER A 229 -5.74 20.68 -4.89
CA SER A 229 -5.23 21.52 -3.81
C SER A 229 -5.27 22.97 -4.22
N ASN A 230 -5.90 23.79 -3.40
CA ASN A 230 -5.89 25.27 -3.53
C ASN A 230 -5.39 25.90 -2.22
N GLN A 231 -5.56 27.20 -2.05
CA GLN A 231 -5.15 27.92 -0.84
C GLN A 231 -5.87 27.46 0.42
N GLU A 232 -7.12 26.98 0.30
CA GLU A 232 -8.00 26.69 1.43
C GLU A 232 -8.17 25.19 1.70
N LYS A 233 -8.14 24.39 0.64
CA LYS A 233 -8.59 23.00 0.70
C LYS A 233 -7.65 22.05 -0.03
N TYR A 234 -7.56 20.84 0.50
CA TYR A 234 -7.04 19.66 -0.19
C TYR A 234 -8.17 18.64 -0.31
N CYS A 235 -8.48 18.24 -1.54
CA CYS A 235 -9.58 17.33 -1.84
C CYS A 235 -9.07 16.12 -2.61
N VAL A 236 -9.51 14.93 -2.21
CA VAL A 236 -9.23 13.66 -2.91
C VAL A 236 -10.53 12.91 -3.11
N VAL A 237 -10.83 12.55 -4.35
CA VAL A 237 -12.04 11.81 -4.74
C VAL A 237 -11.66 10.52 -5.44
N ASN A 238 -12.14 9.39 -4.95
CA ASN A 238 -12.08 8.13 -5.68
C ASN A 238 -13.35 7.93 -6.48
N ALA A 239 -13.30 8.28 -7.75
CA ALA A 239 -14.44 8.18 -8.66
C ALA A 239 -14.72 6.71 -9.05
N ALA A 240 -13.72 5.86 -9.12
CA ALA A 240 -13.91 4.42 -9.35
C ALA A 240 -14.71 3.75 -8.22
N LYS A 241 -14.66 4.32 -7.01
CA LYS A 241 -15.37 3.83 -5.82
C LYS A 241 -16.66 4.61 -5.55
N GLY A 242 -17.33 5.06 -6.61
CA GLY A 242 -18.61 5.75 -6.53
C GLY A 242 -18.59 7.13 -5.88
N GLY A 243 -17.40 7.76 -5.81
CA GLY A 243 -17.28 9.12 -5.30
C GLY A 243 -16.95 9.21 -3.80
N VAL A 244 -16.24 8.23 -3.25
CA VAL A 244 -15.65 8.38 -1.90
C VAL A 244 -14.74 9.60 -1.89
N VAL A 245 -14.97 10.52 -0.93
CA VAL A 245 -14.29 11.83 -0.90
C VAL A 245 -13.76 12.18 0.48
N LYS A 246 -12.59 12.81 0.49
CA LYS A 246 -12.03 13.49 1.66
C LYS A 246 -11.69 14.93 1.29
N VAL A 247 -12.09 15.85 2.16
CA VAL A 247 -11.75 17.28 2.03
C VAL A 247 -11.11 17.74 3.34
N PHE A 248 -9.93 18.30 3.23
CA PHE A 248 -9.19 18.86 4.35
C PHE A 248 -9.19 20.38 4.25
N ASN A 249 -9.39 21.05 5.38
CA ASN A 249 -9.16 22.47 5.52
C ASN A 249 -7.67 22.72 5.79
N LYS A 250 -7.01 23.48 4.94
CA LYS A 250 -5.55 23.73 5.03
C LYS A 250 -5.15 24.75 6.09
N HIS A 251 -6.09 25.53 6.62
CA HIS A 251 -5.80 26.51 7.68
C HIS A 251 -5.58 25.85 9.04
N ASN A 252 -6.28 24.76 9.30
CA ASN A 252 -6.18 24.03 10.57
C ASN A 252 -5.79 22.55 10.40
N ASN A 253 -5.52 22.11 9.17
CA ASN A 253 -5.19 20.73 8.79
C ASN A 253 -6.26 19.70 9.18
N GLU A 254 -7.51 20.11 9.39
CA GLU A 254 -8.58 19.21 9.79
C GLU A 254 -9.35 18.62 8.60
N LEU A 255 -9.83 17.39 8.80
CA LEU A 255 -10.73 16.73 7.87
C LEU A 255 -12.14 17.36 7.98
N SER A 256 -12.52 18.20 7.02
CA SER A 256 -13.80 18.91 7.01
C SER A 256 -14.94 18.11 6.37
N LEU A 257 -14.63 17.18 5.46
CA LEU A 257 -15.59 16.25 4.88
C LEU A 257 -14.94 14.88 4.70
N ASN A 258 -15.63 13.85 5.15
CA ASN A 258 -15.27 12.45 4.92
C ASN A 258 -16.52 11.68 4.50
N ASP A 259 -16.76 11.59 3.20
CA ASP A 259 -17.83 10.79 2.65
C ASP A 259 -17.25 9.45 2.17
N CYS A 260 -17.72 8.37 2.77
CA CYS A 260 -17.30 7.02 2.41
C CYS A 260 -18.24 6.34 1.42
N GLY A 261 -19.16 7.09 0.80
CA GLY A 261 -20.13 6.59 -0.16
C GLY A 261 -21.49 6.24 0.47
N ILE A 262 -22.39 5.76 -0.37
CA ILE A 262 -23.79 5.49 -0.02
C ILE A 262 -23.97 4.03 0.39
N ILE A 263 -24.66 3.80 1.50
CA ILE A 263 -25.21 2.50 1.88
C ILE A 263 -26.72 2.68 2.05
N GLY A 264 -27.50 1.81 1.44
CA GLY A 264 -28.95 1.86 1.50
C GLY A 264 -29.60 0.49 1.59
N LYS A 265 -30.90 0.49 1.90
CA LYS A 265 -31.73 -0.72 1.92
C LYS A 265 -32.94 -0.51 1.02
N LEU A 266 -33.14 -1.43 0.09
CA LEU A 266 -34.32 -1.43 -0.79
C LEU A 266 -35.55 -1.94 -0.03
N ASN A 267 -36.75 -1.63 -0.53
CA ASN A 267 -38.01 -2.14 0.02
C ASN A 267 -38.06 -3.67 0.04
N SER A 268 -37.32 -4.31 -0.85
CA SER A 268 -37.16 -5.79 -0.86
C SER A 268 -36.28 -6.34 0.27
N GLY A 269 -35.69 -5.46 1.11
CA GLY A 269 -34.76 -5.82 2.17
C GLY A 269 -33.29 -6.00 1.72
N LYS A 270 -33.00 -5.92 0.42
CA LYS A 270 -31.64 -6.02 -0.10
C LYS A 270 -30.85 -4.77 0.19
N MET A 271 -29.58 -4.94 0.58
CA MET A 271 -28.65 -3.83 0.78
C MET A 271 -28.00 -3.42 -0.55
N ILE A 272 -27.76 -2.12 -0.69
CA ILE A 272 -27.09 -1.51 -1.84
C ILE A 272 -25.96 -0.60 -1.37
N THR A 273 -24.93 -0.43 -2.21
CA THR A 273 -23.81 0.45 -1.91
C THR A 273 -23.24 1.08 -3.18
N SER A 274 -22.65 2.28 -3.04
CA SER A 274 -21.82 2.90 -4.06
C SER A 274 -20.32 2.61 -3.88
N GLN A 275 -19.92 2.00 -2.78
CA GLN A 275 -18.49 1.75 -2.44
C GLN A 275 -17.83 0.62 -3.24
N TRP A 276 -18.47 0.10 -4.25
CA TRP A 276 -17.90 -0.92 -5.13
C TRP A 276 -17.03 -0.25 -6.19
N ILE A 277 -15.84 -0.74 -6.44
CA ILE A 277 -15.07 -0.34 -7.62
C ILE A 277 -15.78 -0.93 -8.83
N ASP A 278 -16.23 -0.07 -9.73
CA ASP A 278 -17.07 -0.42 -10.85
C ASP A 278 -16.62 0.33 -12.12
N GLU A 279 -16.54 -0.36 -13.23
CA GLU A 279 -16.21 0.23 -14.53
C GLU A 279 -17.41 0.96 -15.15
N ASP A 280 -18.63 0.68 -14.68
CA ASP A 280 -19.87 1.25 -15.20
C ASP A 280 -20.11 2.73 -14.75
N TYR A 281 -19.25 3.28 -13.90
CA TYR A 281 -19.35 4.69 -13.54
C TYR A 281 -18.94 5.59 -14.71
N THR A 282 -19.86 6.45 -15.14
CA THR A 282 -19.55 7.56 -16.04
C THR A 282 -18.95 8.70 -15.24
N ILE A 283 -17.72 9.06 -15.55
CA ILE A 283 -16.96 10.09 -14.84
C ILE A 283 -16.72 11.25 -15.82
N SER A 284 -17.05 12.45 -15.40
CA SER A 284 -16.63 13.69 -16.05
C SER A 284 -16.00 14.61 -15.02
N GLN A 285 -14.90 15.24 -15.35
CA GLN A 285 -14.13 16.05 -14.42
C GLN A 285 -13.49 17.25 -15.13
N ASP A 286 -13.32 18.30 -14.38
CA ASP A 286 -12.59 19.51 -14.75
C ASP A 286 -11.76 20.00 -13.55
N ASN A 287 -11.12 21.16 -13.67
CA ASN A 287 -10.28 21.71 -12.61
C ASN A 287 -11.03 22.03 -11.31
N ASN A 288 -12.35 22.08 -11.31
CA ASN A 288 -13.17 22.51 -10.18
C ASN A 288 -14.23 21.50 -9.77
N SER A 289 -14.56 20.54 -10.62
CA SER A 289 -15.64 19.59 -10.38
C SER A 289 -15.32 18.18 -10.84
N CYS A 290 -15.89 17.22 -10.13
CA CYS A 290 -15.88 15.81 -10.51
C CYS A 290 -17.32 15.29 -10.42
N ASN A 291 -17.92 14.91 -11.56
CA ASN A 291 -19.25 14.35 -11.63
C ASN A 291 -19.19 12.85 -11.87
N ILE A 292 -19.88 12.10 -11.04
CA ILE A 292 -19.90 10.64 -11.09
C ILE A 292 -21.35 10.18 -11.22
N ARG A 293 -21.64 9.36 -12.24
CA ARG A 293 -22.94 8.75 -12.47
C ARG A 293 -22.79 7.25 -12.62
N GLY A 294 -23.64 6.49 -11.95
CA GLY A 294 -23.63 5.04 -12.03
C GLY A 294 -24.80 4.43 -11.28
N ARG A 295 -24.78 3.12 -11.17
CA ARG A 295 -25.77 2.34 -10.42
C ARG A 295 -25.22 1.98 -9.05
N LEU A 296 -26.09 1.89 -8.05
CA LEU A 296 -25.74 1.32 -6.78
C LEU A 296 -25.70 -0.20 -6.89
N ASN A 297 -24.64 -0.80 -6.42
CA ASN A 297 -24.42 -2.22 -6.47
C ASN A 297 -25.15 -2.94 -5.32
N LEU A 298 -25.71 -4.10 -5.63
CA LEU A 298 -26.29 -4.96 -4.59
C LEU A 298 -25.16 -5.54 -3.73
N VAL A 299 -25.23 -5.29 -2.43
CA VAL A 299 -24.38 -6.02 -1.50
C VAL A 299 -24.82 -7.49 -1.52
N PRO A 300 -23.91 -8.42 -1.85
CA PRO A 300 -24.26 -9.83 -1.85
C PRO A 300 -24.86 -10.21 -0.48
N SER A 301 -26.02 -10.86 -0.48
CA SER A 301 -26.60 -11.39 0.74
C SER A 301 -25.75 -12.57 1.20
N ASN A 302 -24.65 -12.27 1.85
CA ASN A 302 -23.82 -13.29 2.43
C ASN A 302 -24.60 -13.91 3.59
N LYS A 303 -25.12 -15.08 3.35
CA LYS A 303 -25.24 -16.05 4.42
C LYS A 303 -23.82 -16.44 4.79
N TYR A 304 -23.14 -15.55 5.50
CA TYR A 304 -21.85 -15.86 6.10
C TYR A 304 -21.95 -17.21 6.79
N PHE A 305 -20.88 -17.96 6.82
CA PHE A 305 -20.79 -19.19 7.56
C PHE A 305 -21.48 -19.02 8.91
N ASN A 306 -22.56 -19.72 9.13
CA ASN A 306 -23.17 -19.76 10.46
C ASN A 306 -22.13 -20.33 11.44
N ILE A 307 -22.31 -20.07 12.73
CA ILE A 307 -21.34 -20.46 13.77
C ILE A 307 -20.87 -21.92 13.61
N PRO A 308 -21.74 -22.94 13.35
CA PRO A 308 -21.29 -24.29 13.10
C PRO A 308 -20.34 -24.46 11.92
N LYS A 309 -20.56 -23.75 10.80
CA LYS A 309 -19.67 -23.81 9.64
C LYS A 309 -18.32 -23.11 9.91
N GLN A 310 -18.33 -22.02 10.68
CA GLN A 310 -17.09 -21.36 11.11
C GLN A 310 -16.28 -22.26 12.06
N MET A 311 -16.94 -22.94 12.98
CA MET A 311 -16.28 -23.91 13.88
C MET A 311 -15.70 -25.07 13.10
N LEU A 312 -16.46 -25.65 12.15
CA LEU A 312 -15.99 -26.72 11.29
C LEU A 312 -14.76 -26.28 10.49
N PHE A 313 -14.81 -25.11 9.84
CA PHE A 313 -13.70 -24.59 9.07
C PHE A 313 -12.43 -24.40 9.93
N ARG A 314 -12.58 -23.87 11.16
CA ARG A 314 -11.45 -23.70 12.10
C ARG A 314 -10.92 -25.03 12.65
N SER A 315 -11.67 -26.11 12.59
CA SER A 315 -11.22 -27.43 13.04
C SER A 315 -10.35 -28.17 12.01
N PHE A 316 -10.31 -27.67 10.77
CA PHE A 316 -9.51 -28.22 9.68
C PHE A 316 -8.26 -27.37 9.37
N LEU A 317 -8.06 -26.27 10.07
CA LEU A 317 -6.85 -25.43 10.03
C LEU A 317 -5.99 -25.69 11.27
#